data_360d42fd30da2e80bde66f46eb672fa0
#
_entry.id   360d42fd30da2e80bde66f46eb672fa0
#
_cell.length_a   1.000
_cell.length_b   1.000
_cell.length_c   1.000
_cell.angle_alpha   90.00
_cell.angle_beta   90.00
_cell.angle_gamma   90.00
#
_symmetry.space_group_name_H-M   'P 1'
#
loop_
_entity.id
_entity.type
_entity.pdbx_description
1 polymer ?
#
loop_
_entity_poly.entity_id
_entity_poly.type
_entity_poly.pdbx_seq_one_letter_code
_entity_poly.pdbx_strand_id
1 'polypeptide(L)'
;MATALGMVMETSHPQTPLKPVDYDRVQHGGYAKARALPPASIQQYMDVFARHLPAHRPLTVIDLGSGTGRFTPALAHAFGGPAYGVEPAAAMRQTAEAGSAHPAVTYLAGEAARIPLPDATADALLMFLSFHHFPDQAAAVREIARVMKPGGRVILRSTFRERIPDHWWRGFFPRSHAVEEAMFPSQPEARALFEAAGFATVESVQMEIPFEGDIAGAVERLRLRAVSTFEHLTEAELDEGFARIDAALAAGTIEEKPTLGDFMVFERPAASPDRR
;
A
#
# COMPACT_ATOMS: atom_id res chain seq x y z
N MET A 1 34.40 -16.46 -41.61
CA MET A 1 34.15 -15.36 -40.65
C MET A 1 32.94 -15.74 -39.80
N ALA A 2 33.18 -16.20 -38.61
CA ALA A 2 32.13 -16.61 -37.68
C ALA A 2 31.96 -15.50 -36.65
N THR A 3 30.75 -14.92 -36.61
CA THR A 3 30.37 -13.86 -35.66
C THR A 3 29.95 -14.50 -34.36
N ALA A 4 30.72 -14.29 -33.31
CA ALA A 4 30.38 -14.75 -31.95
C ALA A 4 29.25 -13.88 -31.39
N LEU A 5 28.09 -14.49 -31.14
CA LEU A 5 26.98 -13.91 -30.38
C LEU A 5 27.36 -13.98 -28.90
N GLY A 6 27.66 -12.86 -28.30
CA GLY A 6 27.91 -12.73 -26.87
C GLY A 6 26.61 -12.92 -26.09
N MET A 7 26.48 -14.04 -25.42
CA MET A 7 25.41 -14.33 -24.47
C MET A 7 25.70 -13.52 -23.21
N VAL A 8 24.94 -12.45 -22.98
CA VAL A 8 24.95 -11.72 -21.70
C VAL A 8 24.28 -12.64 -20.68
N MET A 9 25.07 -13.26 -19.82
CA MET A 9 24.56 -13.95 -18.63
C MET A 9 24.02 -12.89 -17.66
N GLU A 10 22.70 -12.80 -17.56
CA GLU A 10 22.08 -12.16 -16.39
C GLU A 10 22.47 -12.96 -15.14
N THR A 11 23.37 -12.42 -14.36
CA THR A 11 23.68 -12.94 -13.04
C THR A 11 22.53 -12.59 -12.08
N SER A 12 21.52 -13.47 -12.01
CA SER A 12 20.55 -13.41 -10.93
C SER A 12 21.26 -13.73 -9.61
N HIS A 13 21.61 -12.70 -8.86
CA HIS A 13 22.03 -12.87 -7.49
C HIS A 13 20.84 -13.40 -6.68
N PRO A 14 20.98 -14.49 -5.92
CA PRO A 14 19.92 -14.94 -5.02
C PRO A 14 19.73 -13.86 -3.96
N GLN A 15 18.64 -13.10 -4.08
CA GLN A 15 18.28 -12.09 -3.09
C GLN A 15 17.83 -12.83 -1.83
N THR A 16 18.54 -12.60 -0.73
CA THR A 16 18.11 -13.11 0.59
C THR A 16 16.72 -12.50 0.88
N PRO A 17 15.71 -13.32 1.22
CA PRO A 17 14.38 -12.82 1.54
C PRO A 17 14.44 -11.75 2.62
N LEU A 18 13.76 -10.63 2.41
CA LEU A 18 13.65 -9.57 3.39
C LEU A 18 12.86 -10.06 4.60
N LYS A 19 13.26 -9.64 5.80
CA LYS A 19 12.51 -9.97 7.02
C LYS A 19 11.15 -9.24 6.99
N PRO A 20 10.07 -9.85 7.53
CA PRO A 20 8.81 -9.12 7.73
C PRO A 20 9.01 -7.90 8.63
N VAL A 21 8.33 -6.81 8.31
CA VAL A 21 8.31 -5.60 9.14
C VAL A 21 7.48 -5.85 10.40
N ASP A 22 8.02 -5.50 11.57
CA ASP A 22 7.34 -5.69 12.86
C ASP A 22 6.60 -4.39 13.26
N TYR A 23 5.34 -4.32 12.87
CA TYR A 23 4.48 -3.17 13.15
C TYR A 23 4.05 -3.04 14.61
N ASP A 24 4.10 -4.11 15.40
CA ASP A 24 3.78 -4.07 16.83
C ASP A 24 4.92 -3.50 17.67
N ARG A 25 6.18 -3.69 17.27
CA ARG A 25 7.34 -3.30 18.08
C ARG A 25 8.00 -2.01 17.62
N VAL A 26 8.13 -1.80 16.33
CA VAL A 26 8.99 -0.75 15.78
C VAL A 26 8.17 0.41 15.22
N GLN A 27 7.10 0.13 14.49
CA GLN A 27 6.42 1.14 13.67
C GLN A 27 5.26 1.86 14.39
N HIS A 28 4.64 1.30 15.46
CA HIS A 28 3.39 1.84 16.00
C HIS A 28 3.53 3.23 16.66
N GLY A 29 4.64 3.52 17.36
CA GLY A 29 4.77 4.70 18.22
C GLY A 29 4.75 6.05 17.51
N GLY A 30 5.26 6.12 16.30
CA GLY A 30 5.32 7.35 15.49
C GLY A 30 4.54 7.27 14.18
N TYR A 31 4.05 6.10 13.82
CA TYR A 31 3.50 5.79 12.50
C TYR A 31 2.33 6.71 12.11
N ALA A 32 1.35 6.87 12.99
CA ALA A 32 0.18 7.70 12.71
C ALA A 32 0.59 9.15 12.38
N LYS A 33 1.54 9.73 13.13
CA LYS A 33 2.06 11.08 12.89
C LYS A 33 2.89 11.15 11.60
N ALA A 34 3.78 10.18 11.39
CA ALA A 34 4.67 10.15 10.22
C ALA A 34 3.92 9.97 8.91
N ARG A 35 2.81 9.23 8.95
CA ARG A 35 2.01 8.87 7.77
C ARG A 35 0.69 9.64 7.67
N ALA A 36 0.47 10.65 8.53
CA ALA A 36 -0.68 11.52 8.45
C ALA A 36 -0.76 12.20 7.07
N LEU A 37 -1.98 12.30 6.55
CA LEU A 37 -2.29 13.02 5.32
C LEU A 37 -3.25 14.17 5.64
N PRO A 38 -3.12 15.32 4.98
CA PRO A 38 -4.12 16.37 5.05
C PRO A 38 -5.49 15.88 4.59
N PRO A 39 -6.60 16.43 5.11
CA PRO A 39 -7.94 16.05 4.68
C PRO A 39 -8.17 16.20 3.17
N ALA A 40 -7.57 17.21 2.54
CA ALA A 40 -7.65 17.41 1.09
C ALA A 40 -7.03 16.25 0.30
N SER A 41 -5.89 15.71 0.75
CA SER A 41 -5.24 14.58 0.11
C SER A 41 -6.03 13.29 0.30
N ILE A 42 -6.63 13.08 1.49
CA ILE A 42 -7.56 11.98 1.71
C ILE A 42 -8.77 12.09 0.77
N GLN A 43 -9.34 13.29 0.63
CA GLN A 43 -10.47 13.53 -0.29
C GLN A 43 -10.08 13.24 -1.75
N GLN A 44 -8.90 13.66 -2.19
CA GLN A 44 -8.40 13.35 -3.53
C GLN A 44 -8.36 11.82 -3.79
N TYR A 45 -7.92 11.02 -2.81
CA TYR A 45 -7.98 9.56 -2.90
C TYR A 45 -9.43 9.05 -2.99
N MET A 46 -10.33 9.58 -2.16
CA MET A 46 -11.74 9.17 -2.21
C MET A 46 -12.38 9.48 -3.56
N ASP A 47 -12.06 10.62 -4.16
CA ASP A 47 -12.55 11.02 -5.49
C ASP A 47 -12.02 10.08 -6.60
N VAL A 48 -10.75 9.65 -6.49
CA VAL A 48 -10.19 8.64 -7.40
C VAL A 48 -10.91 7.30 -7.19
N PHE A 49 -11.04 6.82 -5.96
CA PHE A 49 -11.69 5.55 -5.68
C PHE A 49 -13.16 5.53 -6.14
N ALA A 50 -13.88 6.64 -5.94
CA ALA A 50 -15.29 6.74 -6.36
C ALA A 50 -15.50 6.51 -7.85
N ARG A 51 -14.53 6.88 -8.69
CA ARG A 51 -14.62 6.66 -10.15
C ARG A 51 -14.47 5.19 -10.55
N HIS A 52 -13.83 4.38 -9.71
CA HIS A 52 -13.52 2.99 -10.01
C HIS A 52 -14.38 1.99 -9.22
N LEU A 53 -15.10 2.45 -8.21
CA LEU A 53 -15.98 1.60 -7.39
C LEU A 53 -17.42 1.57 -7.93
N PRO A 54 -18.25 0.56 -7.55
CA PRO A 54 -19.65 0.50 -7.95
C PRO A 54 -20.41 1.79 -7.62
N ALA A 55 -21.31 2.20 -8.50
CA ALA A 55 -22.03 3.49 -8.36
C ALA A 55 -23.14 3.47 -7.30
N HIS A 56 -23.69 2.30 -6.97
CA HIS A 56 -24.75 2.18 -5.94
C HIS A 56 -24.21 2.55 -4.54
N ARG A 57 -25.11 3.01 -3.70
CA ARG A 57 -24.82 3.30 -2.28
C ARG A 57 -25.94 2.73 -1.40
N PRO A 58 -25.62 2.33 -0.17
CA PRO A 58 -24.30 2.29 0.47
C PRO A 58 -23.42 1.14 -0.06
N LEU A 59 -22.07 1.27 0.06
CA LEU A 59 -21.14 0.16 -0.18
C LEU A 59 -20.62 -0.37 1.16
N THR A 60 -20.54 -1.69 1.28
CA THR A 60 -19.72 -2.33 2.33
C THR A 60 -18.28 -2.38 1.87
N VAL A 61 -17.37 -1.75 2.65
CA VAL A 61 -15.97 -1.60 2.26
C VAL A 61 -15.04 -2.33 3.25
N ILE A 62 -14.02 -3.00 2.72
CA ILE A 62 -12.90 -3.53 3.52
C ILE A 62 -11.65 -2.68 3.24
N ASP A 63 -10.99 -2.22 4.31
CA ASP A 63 -9.66 -1.62 4.31
C ASP A 63 -8.69 -2.69 4.81
N LEU A 64 -8.02 -3.40 3.88
CA LEU A 64 -7.20 -4.57 4.21
C LEU A 64 -5.74 -4.16 4.46
N GLY A 65 -5.26 -4.41 5.66
CA GLY A 65 -4.03 -3.83 6.19
C GLY A 65 -4.24 -2.36 6.56
N SER A 66 -5.32 -2.09 7.32
CA SER A 66 -5.78 -0.72 7.64
C SER A 66 -4.80 0.08 8.50
N GLY A 67 -3.83 -0.60 9.15
CA GLY A 67 -2.85 0.04 10.02
C GLY A 67 -3.51 0.85 11.14
N THR A 68 -3.18 2.13 11.23
CA THR A 68 -3.74 3.07 12.20
C THR A 68 -5.10 3.67 11.78
N GLY A 69 -5.77 3.11 10.79
CA GLY A 69 -7.11 3.51 10.35
C GLY A 69 -7.16 4.80 9.53
N ARG A 70 -6.06 5.18 8.88
CA ARG A 70 -5.94 6.47 8.17
C ARG A 70 -7.02 6.69 7.11
N PHE A 71 -7.44 5.65 6.39
CA PHE A 71 -8.45 5.73 5.33
C PHE A 71 -9.82 5.19 5.75
N THR A 72 -9.88 4.30 6.73
CA THR A 72 -11.11 3.57 7.08
C THR A 72 -12.31 4.49 7.38
N PRO A 73 -12.20 5.58 8.17
CA PRO A 73 -13.30 6.51 8.39
C PRO A 73 -13.72 7.27 7.12
N ALA A 74 -12.76 7.65 6.28
CA ALA A 74 -13.04 8.34 5.03
C ALA A 74 -13.78 7.43 4.03
N LEU A 75 -13.44 6.15 3.98
CA LEU A 75 -14.15 5.14 3.19
C LEU A 75 -15.60 4.99 3.66
N ALA A 76 -15.83 4.90 4.99
CA ALA A 76 -17.19 4.83 5.54
C ALA A 76 -18.01 6.08 5.18
N HIS A 77 -17.41 7.27 5.32
CA HIS A 77 -18.07 8.53 5.00
C HIS A 77 -18.37 8.66 3.51
N ALA A 78 -17.40 8.42 2.65
CA ALA A 78 -17.53 8.62 1.20
C ALA A 78 -18.49 7.62 0.55
N PHE A 79 -18.55 6.38 1.05
CA PHE A 79 -19.32 5.30 0.44
C PHE A 79 -20.58 4.92 1.21
N GLY A 80 -20.83 5.56 2.36
CA GLY A 80 -22.10 5.56 3.09
C GLY A 80 -22.48 4.25 3.78
N GLY A 81 -21.60 3.26 3.81
CA GLY A 81 -21.86 1.94 4.38
C GLY A 81 -20.85 1.56 5.46
N PRO A 82 -20.95 0.36 6.01
CA PRO A 82 -19.98 -0.13 6.97
C PRO A 82 -18.61 -0.27 6.32
N ALA A 83 -17.58 0.19 7.02
CA ALA A 83 -16.19 -0.03 6.65
C ALA A 83 -15.51 -0.91 7.72
N TYR A 84 -14.85 -1.96 7.26
CA TYR A 84 -14.12 -2.89 8.10
C TYR A 84 -12.63 -2.69 7.90
N GLY A 85 -11.93 -2.16 8.92
CA GLY A 85 -10.47 -2.12 8.94
C GLY A 85 -9.94 -3.47 9.43
N VAL A 86 -9.27 -4.22 8.56
CA VAL A 86 -8.67 -5.51 8.90
C VAL A 86 -7.17 -5.36 9.06
N GLU A 87 -6.65 -5.61 10.27
CA GLU A 87 -5.25 -5.38 10.61
C GLU A 87 -4.73 -6.44 11.59
N PRO A 88 -3.63 -7.15 11.29
CA PRO A 88 -3.08 -8.16 12.21
C PRO A 88 -2.39 -7.56 13.44
N ALA A 89 -1.68 -6.40 13.30
CA ALA A 89 -0.91 -5.81 14.38
C ALA A 89 -1.82 -5.18 15.46
N ALA A 90 -1.72 -5.69 16.69
CA ALA A 90 -2.59 -5.25 17.77
C ALA A 90 -2.38 -3.79 18.15
N ALA A 91 -1.13 -3.31 18.17
CA ALA A 91 -0.81 -1.92 18.50
C ALA A 91 -1.34 -0.94 17.44
N MET A 92 -1.30 -1.33 16.15
CA MET A 92 -1.89 -0.54 15.06
C MET A 92 -3.40 -0.44 15.20
N ARG A 93 -4.11 -1.56 15.49
CA ARG A 93 -5.56 -1.55 15.71
C ARG A 93 -5.97 -0.69 16.90
N GLN A 94 -5.26 -0.80 18.03
CA GLN A 94 -5.52 0.06 19.20
C GLN A 94 -5.37 1.54 18.88
N THR A 95 -4.37 1.90 18.09
CA THR A 95 -4.19 3.27 17.60
C THR A 95 -5.35 3.70 16.70
N ALA A 96 -5.82 2.81 15.81
CA ALA A 96 -6.95 3.06 14.94
C ALA A 96 -8.26 3.25 15.73
N GLU A 97 -8.54 2.39 16.71
CA GLU A 97 -9.73 2.47 17.58
C GLU A 97 -9.74 3.78 18.39
N ALA A 98 -8.58 4.22 18.88
CA ALA A 98 -8.46 5.44 19.66
C ALA A 98 -8.52 6.73 18.82
N GLY A 99 -7.91 6.72 17.63
CA GLY A 99 -7.69 7.95 16.85
C GLY A 99 -8.51 8.06 15.56
N SER A 100 -9.11 6.97 15.09
CA SER A 100 -9.82 6.88 13.81
C SER A 100 -11.23 6.29 13.98
N ALA A 101 -11.88 6.59 15.10
CA ALA A 101 -13.23 6.11 15.39
C ALA A 101 -14.27 6.77 14.48
N HIS A 102 -15.25 5.97 14.01
CA HIS A 102 -16.39 6.44 13.23
C HIS A 102 -17.57 5.47 13.44
N PRO A 103 -18.84 5.96 13.53
CA PRO A 103 -20.00 5.09 13.83
C PRO A 103 -20.19 3.91 12.88
N ALA A 104 -19.79 4.04 11.63
CA ALA A 104 -19.89 3.00 10.61
C ALA A 104 -18.56 2.23 10.39
N VAL A 105 -17.59 2.34 11.29
CA VAL A 105 -16.28 1.66 11.19
C VAL A 105 -16.18 0.59 12.28
N THR A 106 -15.66 -0.57 11.90
CA THR A 106 -15.27 -1.64 12.83
C THR A 106 -13.86 -2.10 12.49
N TYR A 107 -12.96 -2.10 13.49
CA TYR A 107 -11.62 -2.65 13.34
C TYR A 107 -11.60 -4.11 13.79
N LEU A 108 -11.06 -4.97 12.94
CA LEU A 108 -11.03 -6.41 13.11
C LEU A 108 -9.61 -6.94 13.16
N ALA A 109 -9.33 -7.82 14.11
CA ALA A 109 -8.10 -8.59 14.14
C ALA A 109 -8.15 -9.65 13.04
N GLY A 110 -7.30 -9.57 12.03
CA GLY A 110 -7.29 -10.52 10.92
C GLY A 110 -6.09 -10.35 10.03
N GLU A 111 -5.75 -11.44 9.35
CA GLU A 111 -4.70 -11.49 8.33
C GLU A 111 -5.31 -11.48 6.93
N ALA A 112 -4.53 -11.08 5.92
CA ALA A 112 -5.01 -11.03 4.55
C ALA A 112 -5.42 -12.42 4.01
N ALA A 113 -4.77 -13.49 4.47
CA ALA A 113 -5.11 -14.87 4.12
C ALA A 113 -6.29 -15.46 4.92
N ARG A 114 -6.82 -14.72 5.92
CA ARG A 114 -7.95 -15.12 6.75
C ARG A 114 -8.70 -13.90 7.28
N ILE A 115 -9.53 -13.32 6.41
CA ILE A 115 -10.36 -12.14 6.72
C ILE A 115 -11.55 -12.57 7.58
N PRO A 116 -11.77 -12.00 8.79
CA PRO A 116 -12.82 -12.44 9.71
C PRO A 116 -14.21 -11.91 9.33
N LEU A 117 -14.59 -12.09 8.07
CA LEU A 117 -15.89 -11.70 7.50
C LEU A 117 -16.48 -12.86 6.69
N PRO A 118 -17.82 -12.97 6.60
CA PRO A 118 -18.48 -13.97 5.78
C PRO A 118 -18.14 -13.84 4.29
N ASP A 119 -18.48 -14.90 3.52
CA ASP A 119 -18.40 -14.88 2.07
C ASP A 119 -19.29 -13.79 1.48
N ALA A 120 -18.88 -13.22 0.36
CA ALA A 120 -19.64 -12.23 -0.39
C ALA A 120 -20.18 -11.07 0.48
N THR A 121 -19.37 -10.56 1.39
CA THR A 121 -19.73 -9.45 2.29
C THR A 121 -19.48 -8.09 1.64
N ALA A 122 -18.35 -7.90 0.94
CA ALA A 122 -17.87 -6.58 0.54
C ALA A 122 -18.22 -6.23 -0.92
N ASP A 123 -18.65 -5.00 -1.12
CA ASP A 123 -18.82 -4.39 -2.45
C ASP A 123 -17.50 -3.80 -2.96
N ALA A 124 -16.63 -3.37 -2.03
CA ALA A 124 -15.34 -2.78 -2.33
C ALA A 124 -14.28 -3.23 -1.32
N LEU A 125 -13.03 -3.36 -1.78
CA LEU A 125 -11.88 -3.63 -0.94
C LEU A 125 -10.72 -2.73 -1.37
N LEU A 126 -10.10 -2.08 -0.39
CA LEU A 126 -8.90 -1.29 -0.56
C LEU A 126 -7.72 -1.98 0.09
N MET A 127 -6.59 -2.02 -0.62
CA MET A 127 -5.26 -2.26 -0.06
C MET A 127 -4.41 -1.03 -0.34
N PHE A 128 -4.03 -0.30 0.71
CA PHE A 128 -3.24 0.91 0.57
C PHE A 128 -1.82 0.70 1.11
N LEU A 129 -0.88 0.39 0.21
CA LEU A 129 0.52 0.11 0.56
C LEU A 129 0.68 -1.03 1.58
N SER A 130 -0.20 -2.04 1.54
CA SER A 130 -0.19 -3.19 2.44
C SER A 130 0.15 -4.52 1.74
N PHE A 131 -0.14 -4.66 0.45
CA PHE A 131 -0.06 -5.92 -0.29
C PHE A 131 1.34 -6.57 -0.26
N HIS A 132 2.39 -5.78 -0.36
CA HIS A 132 3.78 -6.27 -0.32
C HIS A 132 4.21 -6.81 1.06
N HIS A 133 3.42 -6.57 2.10
CA HIS A 133 3.63 -7.13 3.44
C HIS A 133 2.91 -8.46 3.67
N PHE A 134 2.09 -8.94 2.73
CA PHE A 134 1.37 -10.20 2.91
C PHE A 134 2.32 -11.38 2.72
N PRO A 135 2.47 -12.27 3.72
CA PRO A 135 3.40 -13.40 3.66
C PRO A 135 3.08 -14.39 2.53
N ASP A 136 1.79 -14.60 2.25
CA ASP A 136 1.29 -15.40 1.13
C ASP A 136 0.25 -14.59 0.35
N GLN A 137 0.72 -13.88 -0.67
CA GLN A 137 -0.12 -13.04 -1.52
C GLN A 137 -1.16 -13.87 -2.28
N ALA A 138 -0.82 -15.09 -2.69
CA ALA A 138 -1.76 -15.96 -3.39
C ALA A 138 -2.91 -16.41 -2.49
N ALA A 139 -2.62 -16.79 -1.24
CA ALA A 139 -3.66 -17.10 -0.25
C ALA A 139 -4.50 -15.87 0.07
N ALA A 140 -3.88 -14.69 0.21
CA ALA A 140 -4.58 -13.44 0.45
C ALA A 140 -5.56 -13.10 -0.69
N VAL A 141 -5.15 -13.24 -1.95
CA VAL A 141 -6.04 -12.94 -3.09
C VAL A 141 -7.19 -13.95 -3.19
N ARG A 142 -6.97 -15.23 -2.87
CA ARG A 142 -8.07 -16.20 -2.76
C ARG A 142 -9.08 -15.83 -1.67
N GLU A 143 -8.59 -15.35 -0.53
CA GLU A 143 -9.44 -14.92 0.58
C GLU A 143 -10.19 -13.63 0.25
N ILE A 144 -9.54 -12.70 -0.44
CA ILE A 144 -10.19 -11.51 -1.02
C ILE A 144 -11.33 -11.95 -1.95
N ALA A 145 -11.09 -12.92 -2.85
CA ALA A 145 -12.15 -13.44 -3.72
C ALA A 145 -13.33 -14.03 -2.94
N ARG A 146 -13.09 -14.67 -1.80
CA ARG A 146 -14.15 -15.22 -0.94
C ARG A 146 -15.04 -14.12 -0.37
N VAL A 147 -14.46 -13.07 0.20
CA VAL A 147 -15.22 -12.01 0.90
C VAL A 147 -15.85 -10.98 -0.03
N MET A 148 -15.37 -10.84 -1.26
CA MET A 148 -15.94 -9.90 -2.22
C MET A 148 -17.25 -10.44 -2.81
N LYS A 149 -18.25 -9.57 -2.99
CA LYS A 149 -19.48 -9.87 -3.76
C LYS A 149 -19.16 -10.00 -5.25
N PRO A 150 -19.94 -10.78 -6.02
CA PRO A 150 -19.93 -10.68 -7.49
C PRO A 150 -20.21 -9.25 -7.95
N GLY A 151 -19.42 -8.73 -8.88
CA GLY A 151 -19.44 -7.32 -9.32
C GLY A 151 -18.74 -6.35 -8.38
N GLY A 152 -18.24 -6.83 -7.25
CA GLY A 152 -17.44 -6.03 -6.33
C GLY A 152 -16.06 -5.69 -6.86
N ARG A 153 -15.48 -4.59 -6.41
CA ARG A 153 -14.19 -4.09 -6.91
C ARG A 153 -13.13 -3.99 -5.84
N VAL A 154 -11.91 -4.32 -6.26
CA VAL A 154 -10.70 -4.21 -5.43
C VAL A 154 -9.83 -3.11 -6.00
N ILE A 155 -9.36 -2.22 -5.14
CA ILE A 155 -8.35 -1.21 -5.45
C ILE A 155 -7.07 -1.58 -4.74
N LEU A 156 -6.04 -1.90 -5.51
CA LEU A 156 -4.69 -2.14 -5.03
C LEU A 156 -3.86 -0.88 -5.26
N ARG A 157 -3.68 -0.04 -4.23
CA ARG A 157 -2.69 1.05 -4.21
C ARG A 157 -1.36 0.48 -3.72
N SER A 158 -0.39 0.40 -4.61
CA SER A 158 0.94 -0.16 -4.28
C SER A 158 2.06 0.66 -4.94
N THR A 159 3.27 0.38 -4.53
CA THR A 159 4.47 0.61 -5.34
C THR A 159 4.76 -0.68 -6.10
N PHE A 160 5.20 -0.56 -7.35
CA PHE A 160 5.60 -1.71 -8.17
C PHE A 160 7.07 -1.56 -8.55
N ARG A 161 7.80 -2.70 -8.58
CA ARG A 161 9.27 -2.67 -8.74
C ARG A 161 9.74 -2.00 -10.03
N GLU A 162 8.95 -2.04 -11.10
CA GLU A 162 9.26 -1.38 -12.36
C GLU A 162 8.95 0.12 -12.38
N ARG A 163 8.30 0.64 -11.33
CA ARG A 163 7.91 2.04 -11.20
C ARG A 163 8.04 2.57 -9.78
N ILE A 164 9.18 2.31 -9.16
CA ILE A 164 9.46 2.82 -7.82
C ILE A 164 9.54 4.36 -7.87
N PRO A 165 8.69 5.10 -7.14
CA PRO A 165 8.66 6.56 -7.21
C PRO A 165 9.99 7.16 -6.77
N ASP A 166 10.45 8.20 -7.45
CA ASP A 166 11.63 8.96 -7.06
C ASP A 166 11.28 9.93 -5.92
N HIS A 167 11.18 9.40 -4.70
CA HIS A 167 10.96 10.21 -3.51
C HIS A 167 12.16 11.12 -3.22
N TRP A 168 11.92 12.34 -2.75
CA TRP A 168 12.94 13.34 -2.43
C TRP A 168 14.05 12.83 -1.52
N TRP A 169 13.73 11.90 -0.61
CA TRP A 169 14.69 11.36 0.38
C TRP A 169 15.55 10.21 -0.15
N ARG A 170 15.16 9.55 -1.25
CA ARG A 170 15.80 8.30 -1.71
C ARG A 170 17.27 8.46 -2.00
N GLY A 171 17.69 9.54 -2.65
CA GLY A 171 19.09 9.80 -2.99
C GLY A 171 20.03 9.87 -1.78
N PHE A 172 19.48 10.10 -0.59
CA PHE A 172 20.26 10.16 0.66
C PHE A 172 20.53 8.77 1.27
N PHE A 173 19.79 7.73 0.83
CA PHE A 173 19.92 6.36 1.31
C PHE A 173 20.17 5.42 0.11
N PRO A 174 21.41 5.31 -0.39
CA PRO A 174 21.70 4.64 -1.68
C PRO A 174 21.17 3.21 -1.79
N ARG A 175 21.16 2.44 -0.68
CA ARG A 175 20.68 1.05 -0.69
C ARG A 175 19.16 0.94 -0.69
N SER A 176 18.42 2.01 -0.45
CA SER A 176 16.95 1.99 -0.38
C SER A 176 16.30 1.49 -1.67
N HIS A 177 16.86 1.83 -2.83
CA HIS A 177 16.34 1.39 -4.11
C HIS A 177 16.37 -0.13 -4.27
N ALA A 178 17.50 -0.75 -3.99
CA ALA A 178 17.65 -2.22 -4.06
C ALA A 178 16.75 -2.94 -3.05
N VAL A 179 16.55 -2.36 -1.85
CA VAL A 179 15.60 -2.88 -0.87
C VAL A 179 14.18 -2.84 -1.42
N GLU A 180 13.76 -1.74 -2.02
CA GLU A 180 12.43 -1.57 -2.58
C GLU A 180 12.18 -2.47 -3.81
N GLU A 181 13.18 -2.66 -4.68
CA GLU A 181 13.11 -3.63 -5.79
C GLU A 181 12.87 -5.06 -5.28
N ALA A 182 13.49 -5.43 -4.16
CA ALA A 182 13.28 -6.74 -3.56
C ALA A 182 11.95 -6.86 -2.80
N MET A 183 11.43 -5.75 -2.28
CA MET A 183 10.22 -5.71 -1.45
C MET A 183 8.93 -5.70 -2.28
N PHE A 184 8.90 -4.92 -3.35
CA PHE A 184 7.66 -4.68 -4.10
C PHE A 184 7.47 -5.71 -5.21
N PRO A 185 6.22 -6.20 -5.41
CA PRO A 185 5.87 -7.01 -6.59
C PRO A 185 5.94 -6.17 -7.86
N SER A 186 5.99 -6.82 -9.01
CA SER A 186 5.70 -6.17 -10.29
C SER A 186 4.19 -6.09 -10.55
N GLN A 187 3.75 -5.19 -11.43
CA GLN A 187 2.34 -5.16 -11.87
C GLN A 187 1.91 -6.47 -12.55
N PRO A 188 2.71 -7.09 -13.45
CA PRO A 188 2.38 -8.38 -14.02
C PRO A 188 2.20 -9.49 -12.97
N GLU A 189 3.06 -9.57 -11.94
CA GLU A 189 2.92 -10.54 -10.85
C GLU A 189 1.62 -10.33 -10.06
N ALA A 190 1.33 -9.09 -9.65
CA ALA A 190 0.10 -8.77 -8.97
C ALA A 190 -1.12 -9.12 -9.82
N ARG A 191 -1.13 -8.75 -11.09
CA ARG A 191 -2.20 -9.08 -12.05
C ARG A 191 -2.43 -10.58 -12.15
N ALA A 192 -1.38 -11.36 -12.35
CA ALA A 192 -1.47 -12.80 -12.47
C ALA A 192 -2.09 -13.46 -11.23
N LEU A 193 -1.76 -12.99 -10.03
CA LEU A 193 -2.36 -13.48 -8.78
C LEU A 193 -3.87 -13.23 -8.72
N PHE A 194 -4.32 -12.01 -9.09
CA PHE A 194 -5.74 -11.68 -9.10
C PHE A 194 -6.50 -12.44 -10.18
N GLU A 195 -5.97 -12.54 -11.38
CA GLU A 195 -6.58 -13.30 -12.50
C GLU A 195 -6.67 -14.79 -12.17
N ALA A 196 -5.63 -15.37 -11.54
CA ALA A 196 -5.66 -16.77 -11.09
C ALA A 196 -6.73 -17.03 -10.01
N ALA A 197 -7.13 -16.03 -9.23
CA ALA A 197 -8.22 -16.10 -8.27
C ALA A 197 -9.60 -15.74 -8.87
N GLY A 198 -9.68 -15.54 -10.18
CA GLY A 198 -10.93 -15.29 -10.90
C GLY A 198 -11.36 -13.83 -11.01
N PHE A 199 -10.49 -12.88 -10.68
CA PHE A 199 -10.75 -11.46 -10.93
C PHE A 199 -10.47 -11.09 -12.39
N ALA A 200 -11.20 -10.11 -12.90
CA ALA A 200 -10.86 -9.42 -14.13
C ALA A 200 -10.07 -8.16 -13.82
N THR A 201 -8.97 -7.92 -14.53
CA THR A 201 -8.26 -6.64 -14.47
C THR A 201 -9.10 -5.58 -15.20
N VAL A 202 -9.48 -4.52 -14.50
CA VAL A 202 -10.27 -3.40 -15.08
C VAL A 202 -9.32 -2.39 -15.70
N GLU A 203 -8.40 -1.87 -14.90
CA GLU A 203 -7.40 -0.89 -15.38
C GLU A 203 -6.21 -0.77 -14.41
N SER A 204 -5.15 -0.11 -14.90
CA SER A 204 -4.05 0.41 -14.08
C SER A 204 -4.06 1.92 -14.23
N VAL A 205 -4.09 2.63 -13.11
CA VAL A 205 -4.20 4.08 -13.03
C VAL A 205 -2.96 4.63 -12.35
N GLN A 206 -2.48 5.76 -12.82
CA GLN A 206 -1.42 6.52 -12.16
C GLN A 206 -1.99 7.86 -11.69
N MET A 207 -1.69 8.23 -10.45
CA MET A 207 -2.14 9.47 -9.84
C MET A 207 -0.93 10.26 -9.35
N GLU A 208 -0.93 11.57 -9.63
CA GLU A 208 0.03 12.47 -9.01
C GLU A 208 -0.32 12.65 -7.53
N ILE A 209 0.70 12.48 -6.68
CA ILE A 209 0.63 12.69 -5.24
C ILE A 209 1.42 13.96 -4.95
N PRO A 210 0.75 15.04 -4.54
CA PRO A 210 1.42 16.30 -4.27
C PRO A 210 2.42 16.16 -3.12
N PHE A 211 3.43 17.02 -3.12
CA PHE A 211 4.29 17.16 -1.97
C PHE A 211 3.51 17.83 -0.82
N GLU A 212 3.55 17.25 0.37
CA GLU A 212 2.72 17.67 1.50
C GLU A 212 3.50 18.53 2.50
N GLY A 213 3.07 19.77 2.64
CA GLY A 213 3.70 20.75 3.54
C GLY A 213 5.01 21.30 2.97
N ASP A 214 5.99 21.54 3.83
CA ASP A 214 7.34 21.97 3.48
C ASP A 214 8.38 20.88 3.72
N ILE A 215 9.59 21.12 3.20
CA ILE A 215 10.69 20.13 3.29
C ILE A 215 11.14 19.90 4.74
N ALA A 216 11.12 20.92 5.60
CA ALA A 216 11.52 20.78 6.99
C ALA A 216 10.58 19.84 7.74
N GLY A 217 9.27 20.02 7.56
CA GLY A 217 8.26 19.11 8.12
C GLY A 217 8.32 17.72 7.52
N ALA A 218 8.67 17.59 6.22
CA ALA A 218 8.89 16.29 5.59
C ALA A 218 10.10 15.55 6.19
N VAL A 219 11.19 16.24 6.46
CA VAL A 219 12.37 15.69 7.16
C VAL A 219 12.00 15.21 8.56
N GLU A 220 11.27 16.03 9.34
CA GLU A 220 10.82 15.63 10.68
C GLU A 220 9.93 14.38 10.65
N ARG A 221 9.02 14.27 9.68
CA ARG A 221 8.21 13.06 9.50
C ARG A 221 9.06 11.85 9.12
N LEU A 222 10.07 12.03 8.25
CA LEU A 222 10.97 10.95 7.84
C LEU A 222 11.80 10.41 9.01
N ARG A 223 12.21 11.28 9.95
CA ARG A 223 12.95 10.91 11.16
C ARG A 223 12.16 10.01 12.11
N LEU A 224 10.85 9.98 12.00
CA LEU A 224 10.02 8.99 12.72
C LEU A 224 10.18 7.57 12.16
N ARG A 225 10.97 7.40 11.09
CA ARG A 225 11.35 6.11 10.49
C ARG A 225 10.16 5.21 10.12
N ALA A 226 8.98 5.78 9.86
CA ALA A 226 7.78 5.04 9.47
C ALA A 226 7.76 4.66 7.98
N VAL A 227 8.91 4.43 7.38
CA VAL A 227 9.11 3.93 6.02
C VAL A 227 9.63 2.50 6.15
N SER A 228 8.88 1.52 5.65
CA SER A 228 9.22 0.10 5.77
C SER A 228 10.60 -0.26 5.20
N THR A 229 11.05 0.47 4.18
CA THR A 229 12.40 0.35 3.62
C THR A 229 13.51 0.51 4.67
N PHE A 230 13.28 1.38 5.66
CA PHE A 230 14.28 1.68 6.70
C PHE A 230 14.54 0.51 7.66
N GLU A 231 13.57 -0.40 7.82
CA GLU A 231 13.76 -1.64 8.62
C GLU A 231 14.82 -2.58 8.03
N HIS A 232 15.20 -2.35 6.78
CA HIS A 232 16.18 -3.15 6.05
C HIS A 232 17.52 -2.43 5.85
N LEU A 233 17.64 -1.21 6.37
CA LEU A 233 18.90 -0.46 6.43
C LEU A 233 19.54 -0.64 7.80
N THR A 234 20.86 -0.56 7.84
CA THR A 234 21.62 -0.56 9.11
C THR A 234 21.54 0.81 9.78
N GLU A 235 21.74 0.88 11.10
CA GLU A 235 21.80 2.16 11.81
C GLU A 235 22.86 3.10 11.21
N ALA A 236 24.01 2.58 10.82
CA ALA A 236 25.06 3.39 10.17
C ALA A 236 24.59 4.01 8.83
N GLU A 237 23.85 3.26 8.00
CA GLU A 237 23.27 3.77 6.76
C GLU A 237 22.19 4.83 7.03
N LEU A 238 21.40 4.65 8.07
CA LEU A 238 20.39 5.63 8.49
C LEU A 238 21.05 6.91 9.02
N ASP A 239 22.05 6.80 9.89
CA ASP A 239 22.75 7.94 10.45
C ASP A 239 23.46 8.74 9.35
N GLU A 240 24.14 8.06 8.41
CA GLU A 240 24.79 8.71 7.28
C GLU A 240 23.77 9.40 6.35
N GLY A 241 22.66 8.74 6.06
CA GLY A 241 21.58 9.29 5.23
C GLY A 241 20.97 10.54 5.86
N PHE A 242 20.68 10.51 7.15
CA PHE A 242 20.15 11.68 7.85
C PHE A 242 21.17 12.81 7.97
N ALA A 243 22.46 12.54 8.16
CA ALA A 243 23.49 13.57 8.15
C ALA A 243 23.59 14.26 6.77
N ARG A 244 23.45 13.52 5.68
CA ARG A 244 23.39 14.09 4.31
C ARG A 244 22.13 14.94 4.11
N ILE A 245 20.98 14.52 4.64
CA ILE A 245 19.74 15.32 4.62
C ILE A 245 19.94 16.63 5.37
N ASP A 246 20.55 16.63 6.56
CA ASP A 246 20.80 17.84 7.34
C ASP A 246 21.68 18.84 6.59
N ALA A 247 22.73 18.34 5.95
CA ALA A 247 23.61 19.19 5.13
C ALA A 247 22.85 19.79 3.92
N ALA A 248 22.04 18.98 3.24
CA ALA A 248 21.25 19.43 2.10
C ALA A 248 20.14 20.41 2.49
N LEU A 249 19.50 20.20 3.65
CA LEU A 249 18.49 21.10 4.22
C LEU A 249 19.12 22.46 4.56
N ALA A 250 20.28 22.46 5.22
CA ALA A 250 21.01 23.68 5.54
C ALA A 250 21.47 24.45 4.29
N ALA A 251 21.77 23.73 3.20
CA ALA A 251 22.15 24.30 1.92
C ALA A 251 20.94 24.72 1.05
N GLY A 252 19.71 24.36 1.43
CA GLY A 252 18.52 24.65 0.63
C GLY A 252 18.48 23.94 -0.72
N THR A 253 19.06 22.74 -0.82
CA THR A 253 19.21 22.00 -2.08
C THR A 253 18.21 20.85 -2.27
N ILE A 254 17.31 20.62 -1.32
CA ILE A 254 16.27 19.60 -1.43
C ILE A 254 15.08 20.17 -2.21
N GLU A 255 14.68 19.50 -3.27
CA GLU A 255 13.52 19.90 -4.09
C GLU A 255 12.21 19.31 -3.55
N GLU A 256 11.20 20.17 -3.44
CA GLU A 256 9.81 19.77 -3.18
C GLU A 256 9.17 19.35 -4.51
N LYS A 257 9.00 18.04 -4.70
CA LYS A 257 8.43 17.52 -5.95
C LYS A 257 7.30 16.52 -5.68
N PRO A 258 6.24 16.52 -6.51
CA PRO A 258 5.22 15.50 -6.44
C PRO A 258 5.80 14.13 -6.81
N THR A 259 5.11 13.08 -6.41
CA THR A 259 5.41 11.71 -6.81
C THR A 259 4.23 11.08 -7.52
N LEU A 260 4.44 9.97 -8.20
CA LEU A 260 3.38 9.21 -8.83
C LEU A 260 3.02 8.00 -7.98
N GLY A 261 1.74 7.75 -7.84
CA GLY A 261 1.18 6.58 -7.17
C GLY A 261 0.43 5.68 -8.13
N ASP A 262 0.74 4.39 -8.11
CA ASP A 262 0.08 3.41 -8.96
C ASP A 262 -1.10 2.74 -8.26
N PHE A 263 -2.18 2.53 -9.01
CA PHE A 263 -3.35 1.75 -8.62
C PHE A 263 -3.63 0.69 -9.67
N MET A 264 -4.01 -0.49 -9.21
CA MET A 264 -4.65 -1.50 -10.05
C MET A 264 -6.07 -1.71 -9.56
N VAL A 265 -7.00 -1.76 -10.50
CA VAL A 265 -8.41 -2.00 -10.23
C VAL A 265 -8.80 -3.37 -10.77
N PHE A 266 -9.37 -4.19 -9.89
CA PHE A 266 -9.85 -5.53 -10.24
C PHE A 266 -11.34 -5.63 -9.95
N GLU A 267 -12.04 -6.45 -10.71
CA GLU A 267 -13.45 -6.76 -10.50
C GLU A 267 -13.63 -8.25 -10.29
N ARG A 268 -14.40 -8.63 -9.26
CA ARG A 268 -14.91 -9.98 -9.15
C ARG A 268 -16.08 -10.12 -10.12
N PRO A 269 -15.97 -10.90 -11.22
CA PRO A 269 -17.03 -10.99 -12.20
C PRO A 269 -18.35 -11.45 -11.56
N ALA A 270 -19.47 -10.94 -12.07
CA ALA A 270 -20.77 -11.49 -11.73
C ALA A 270 -20.84 -12.96 -12.16
N ALA A 271 -21.52 -13.79 -11.39
CA ALA A 271 -21.76 -15.18 -11.81
C ALA A 271 -22.51 -15.17 -13.15
N SER A 272 -21.94 -15.83 -14.17
CA SER A 272 -22.67 -16.02 -15.43
C SER A 272 -23.99 -16.73 -15.17
N PRO A 273 -25.11 -16.20 -15.66
CA PRO A 273 -26.42 -16.85 -15.47
C PRO A 273 -26.53 -18.23 -16.15
N ASP A 274 -25.56 -18.61 -16.98
CA ASP A 274 -25.62 -19.80 -17.85
C ASP A 274 -24.93 -21.08 -17.31
N ARG A 275 -24.63 -21.18 -16.01
CA ARG A 275 -24.16 -22.45 -15.41
C ARG A 275 -25.21 -23.01 -14.44
N ARG A 276 -26.34 -23.40 -14.97
CA ARG A 276 -27.26 -24.35 -14.32
C ARG A 276 -27.39 -25.62 -15.16
#